data_e4dbe4c63b060e9f582a4afae7a4a8f4
#
_entry.id   e4dbe4c63b060e9f582a4afae7a4a8f4
#
_cell.length_a   1.000
_cell.length_b   1.000
_cell.length_c   1.000
_cell.angle_alpha   90.00
_cell.angle_beta   90.00
_cell.angle_gamma   90.00
#
_symmetry.space_group_name_H-M   'P 1'
#
loop_
_entity.id
_entity.type
_entity.pdbx_description
1 polymer ?
#
loop_
_entity_poly.entity_id
_entity_poly.type
_entity_poly.pdbx_seq_one_letter_code
_entity_poly.pdbx_strand_id
1 'polypeptide(L)'
;MSPFYALAATLAVVVVLVLTTLYLLNRFVWFYRDPVRTPESTAANAIISPADGQVVYIKKFEDGAVYSEKLGRRIELTEIAELDQTKGRSGWIIGMYMSPFDVHFNYAPVAGTVTAQRYTKADANLPMVDLSEYIRIAFLRRPFDNFAAAFHLENERNTVVIQGGGAPDIAVVEIADKFVNKIDILAHEGDELKIGDKLGFIKRGSQVDVIIFADDIEWAAQFGQQTYGGQTVLGYWK
;
A
#
# COMPACT_ATOMS: atom_id res chain seq x y z
N MET A 1 -25.95 -42.89 19.20
CA MET A 1 -25.71 -41.93 18.10
C MET A 1 -25.49 -42.74 16.85
N SER A 2 -26.17 -42.48 15.73
CA SER A 2 -25.93 -43.27 14.54
C SER A 2 -24.53 -43.04 14.02
N PRO A 3 -23.88 -44.04 13.37
CA PRO A 3 -22.52 -43.89 12.83
C PRO A 3 -22.39 -42.73 11.85
N PHE A 4 -23.49 -42.35 11.21
CA PHE A 4 -23.55 -41.18 10.30
C PHE A 4 -23.29 -39.85 11.08
N TYR A 5 -23.96 -39.65 12.21
CA TYR A 5 -23.76 -38.43 13.01
C TYR A 5 -22.35 -38.37 13.63
N ALA A 6 -21.79 -39.52 14.01
CA ALA A 6 -20.43 -39.58 14.51
C ALA A 6 -19.41 -39.18 13.39
N LEU A 7 -19.57 -39.70 12.18
CA LEU A 7 -18.72 -39.36 11.03
C LEU A 7 -18.86 -37.88 10.68
N ALA A 8 -20.09 -37.37 10.60
CA ALA A 8 -20.33 -35.95 10.29
C ALA A 8 -19.69 -35.02 11.34
N ALA A 9 -19.81 -35.36 12.64
CA ALA A 9 -19.19 -34.59 13.71
C ALA A 9 -17.66 -34.64 13.62
N THR A 10 -17.08 -35.79 13.36
CA THR A 10 -15.61 -35.94 13.17
C THR A 10 -15.13 -35.08 11.99
N LEU A 11 -15.84 -35.14 10.85
CA LEU A 11 -15.47 -34.34 9.68
C LEU A 11 -15.56 -32.83 9.98
N ALA A 12 -16.59 -32.39 10.68
CA ALA A 12 -16.74 -30.98 11.07
C ALA A 12 -15.59 -30.52 11.97
N VAL A 13 -15.19 -31.34 12.95
CA VAL A 13 -14.04 -31.06 13.82
C VAL A 13 -12.75 -30.96 13.02
N VAL A 14 -12.50 -31.89 12.10
CA VAL A 14 -11.31 -31.85 11.24
C VAL A 14 -11.28 -30.60 10.39
N VAL A 15 -12.40 -30.21 9.77
CA VAL A 15 -12.50 -28.98 8.97
C VAL A 15 -12.19 -27.75 9.82
N VAL A 16 -12.77 -27.66 11.02
CA VAL A 16 -12.51 -26.53 11.94
C VAL A 16 -11.04 -26.47 12.33
N LEU A 17 -10.42 -27.61 12.65
CA LEU A 17 -9.00 -27.67 13.00
C LEU A 17 -8.11 -27.22 11.83
N VAL A 18 -8.38 -27.69 10.61
CA VAL A 18 -7.64 -27.30 9.41
C VAL A 18 -7.77 -25.78 9.16
N LEU A 19 -9.00 -25.24 9.17
CA LEU A 19 -9.22 -23.81 8.95
C LEU A 19 -8.55 -22.95 10.03
N THR A 20 -8.63 -23.39 11.31
CA THR A 20 -7.95 -22.70 12.42
C THR A 20 -6.44 -22.73 12.23
N THR A 21 -5.88 -23.88 11.87
CA THR A 21 -4.43 -24.00 11.62
C THR A 21 -3.98 -23.11 10.46
N LEU A 22 -4.71 -23.11 9.33
CA LEU A 22 -4.42 -22.24 8.19
C LEU A 22 -4.52 -20.75 8.58
N TYR A 23 -5.53 -20.38 9.35
CA TYR A 23 -5.67 -19.02 9.88
C TYR A 23 -4.47 -18.63 10.77
N LEU A 24 -4.05 -19.49 11.69
CA LEU A 24 -2.93 -19.22 12.59
C LEU A 24 -1.60 -19.15 11.82
N LEU A 25 -1.39 -20.04 10.86
CA LEU A 25 -0.20 -20.02 10.00
C LEU A 25 -0.14 -18.70 9.17
N ASN A 26 -1.26 -18.31 8.58
CA ASN A 26 -1.32 -17.03 7.87
C ASN A 26 -1.07 -15.87 8.83
N ARG A 27 -1.73 -15.86 9.99
CA ARG A 27 -1.72 -14.76 10.96
C ARG A 27 -0.38 -14.53 11.63
N PHE A 28 0.36 -15.58 11.95
CA PHE A 28 1.57 -15.51 12.78
C PHE A 28 2.86 -15.85 12.05
N VAL A 29 2.79 -16.49 10.89
CA VAL A 29 3.96 -16.88 10.11
C VAL A 29 3.98 -16.18 8.76
N TRP A 30 2.98 -16.45 7.92
CA TRP A 30 2.95 -15.95 6.55
C TRP A 30 2.88 -14.43 6.44
N PHE A 31 2.13 -13.79 7.32
CA PHE A 31 1.97 -12.34 7.36
C PHE A 31 3.29 -11.62 7.63
N TYR A 32 4.16 -12.18 8.47
CA TYR A 32 5.43 -11.58 8.85
C TYR A 32 6.61 -12.01 7.97
N ARG A 33 6.36 -12.69 6.87
CA ARG A 33 7.43 -13.10 5.96
C ARG A 33 8.15 -11.90 5.37
N ASP A 34 9.45 -12.05 5.21
CA ASP A 34 10.36 -11.03 4.69
C ASP A 34 11.20 -11.63 3.56
N PRO A 35 10.64 -11.77 2.35
CA PRO A 35 11.39 -12.34 1.23
C PRO A 35 12.47 -11.37 0.75
N VAL A 36 13.60 -11.92 0.35
CA VAL A 36 14.63 -11.14 -0.34
C VAL A 36 14.07 -10.65 -1.68
N ARG A 37 14.20 -9.35 -1.94
CA ARG A 37 13.69 -8.72 -3.15
C ARG A 37 14.85 -8.18 -3.99
N THR A 38 14.69 -8.26 -5.30
CA THR A 38 15.60 -7.65 -6.27
C THR A 38 14.74 -6.89 -7.28
N PRO A 39 15.02 -5.60 -7.51
CA PRO A 39 14.29 -4.82 -8.51
C PRO A 39 14.37 -5.46 -9.91
N GLU A 40 13.24 -5.47 -10.63
CA GLU A 40 13.16 -5.97 -12.01
C GLU A 40 13.94 -5.09 -13.00
N SER A 41 14.22 -3.84 -12.63
CA SER A 41 15.02 -2.92 -13.41
C SER A 41 16.07 -2.23 -12.55
N THR A 42 17.28 -2.09 -13.11
CA THR A 42 18.38 -1.29 -12.55
C THR A 42 18.54 0.05 -13.25
N ALA A 43 17.59 0.42 -14.13
CA ALA A 43 17.62 1.71 -14.82
C ALA A 43 17.53 2.85 -13.80
N ALA A 44 18.36 3.87 -13.97
CA ALA A 44 18.44 4.99 -13.03
C ALA A 44 17.10 5.76 -12.91
N ASN A 45 16.26 5.69 -13.94
CA ASN A 45 14.96 6.34 -13.98
C ASN A 45 13.78 5.40 -13.72
N ALA A 46 14.01 4.22 -13.11
CA ALA A 46 12.93 3.31 -12.73
C ALA A 46 12.33 3.70 -11.37
N ILE A 47 11.01 3.68 -11.29
CA ILE A 47 10.24 3.81 -10.05
C ILE A 47 9.77 2.40 -9.68
N ILE A 48 10.23 1.90 -8.55
CA ILE A 48 9.90 0.54 -8.08
C ILE A 48 8.70 0.60 -7.15
N SER A 49 7.85 -0.44 -7.17
CA SER A 49 6.71 -0.52 -6.26
C SER A 49 7.18 -0.52 -4.80
N PRO A 50 6.63 0.36 -3.94
CA PRO A 50 6.95 0.32 -2.52
C PRO A 50 6.21 -0.80 -1.77
N ALA A 51 5.22 -1.45 -2.38
CA ALA A 51 4.38 -2.43 -1.69
C ALA A 51 3.99 -3.61 -2.58
N ASP A 52 3.74 -4.76 -1.94
CA ASP A 52 2.95 -5.83 -2.52
C ASP A 52 1.49 -5.37 -2.51
N GLY A 53 0.75 -5.65 -3.59
CA GLY A 53 -0.66 -5.34 -3.64
C GLY A 53 -1.19 -5.17 -5.05
N GLN A 54 -2.49 -4.95 -5.18
CA GLN A 54 -3.10 -4.63 -6.47
C GLN A 54 -3.18 -3.13 -6.67
N VAL A 55 -2.81 -2.65 -7.85
CA VAL A 55 -3.00 -1.26 -8.25
C VAL A 55 -4.50 -0.95 -8.32
N VAL A 56 -4.96 -0.05 -7.47
CA VAL A 56 -6.38 0.33 -7.34
C VAL A 56 -6.71 1.67 -7.98
N TYR A 57 -5.71 2.47 -8.29
CA TYR A 57 -5.82 3.67 -9.13
C TYR A 57 -4.46 4.19 -9.58
N ILE A 58 -4.47 4.92 -10.68
CA ILE A 58 -3.37 5.79 -11.16
C ILE A 58 -4.05 7.09 -11.60
N LYS A 59 -3.74 8.20 -10.95
CA LYS A 59 -4.40 9.48 -11.22
C LYS A 59 -3.38 10.61 -11.35
N LYS A 60 -3.61 11.49 -12.30
CA LYS A 60 -2.88 12.75 -12.40
C LYS A 60 -3.41 13.74 -11.36
N PHE A 61 -2.54 14.52 -10.77
CA PHE A 61 -2.89 15.65 -9.93
C PHE A 61 -2.29 16.94 -10.49
N GLU A 62 -2.98 18.05 -10.26
CA GLU A 62 -2.56 19.37 -10.69
C GLU A 62 -2.80 20.35 -9.54
N ASP A 63 -1.85 21.25 -9.34
CA ASP A 63 -1.91 22.25 -8.26
C ASP A 63 -2.19 21.61 -6.87
N GLY A 64 -1.52 20.50 -6.59
CA GLY A 64 -1.61 19.79 -5.30
C GLY A 64 -2.90 19.01 -5.06
N ALA A 65 -3.78 18.87 -6.06
CA ALA A 65 -5.08 18.22 -5.87
C ALA A 65 -5.46 17.27 -7.00
N VAL A 66 -6.22 16.24 -6.66
CA VAL A 66 -6.87 15.30 -7.60
C VAL A 66 -8.37 15.60 -7.64
N TYR A 67 -8.94 15.70 -8.83
CA TYR A 67 -10.40 15.77 -8.95
C TYR A 67 -11.01 14.37 -8.79
N SER A 68 -11.89 14.22 -7.81
CA SER A 68 -12.64 12.98 -7.59
C SER A 68 -14.04 13.11 -8.23
N GLU A 69 -14.28 12.41 -9.34
CA GLU A 69 -15.59 12.34 -9.97
C GLU A 69 -16.64 11.74 -9.02
N LYS A 70 -16.24 10.73 -8.23
CA LYS A 70 -17.12 10.05 -7.27
C LYS A 70 -17.68 11.01 -6.21
N LEU A 71 -16.87 11.96 -5.73
CA LEU A 71 -17.25 12.93 -4.72
C LEU A 71 -17.67 14.29 -5.30
N GLY A 72 -17.44 14.52 -6.61
CA GLY A 72 -17.72 15.80 -7.26
C GLY A 72 -16.89 16.97 -6.72
N ARG A 73 -15.72 16.70 -6.09
CA ARG A 73 -14.84 17.72 -5.51
C ARG A 73 -13.36 17.43 -5.73
N ARG A 74 -12.54 18.44 -5.59
CA ARG A 74 -11.08 18.29 -5.50
C ARG A 74 -10.71 17.72 -4.13
N ILE A 75 -9.74 16.82 -4.12
CA ILE A 75 -9.13 16.26 -2.92
C ILE A 75 -7.70 16.79 -2.89
N GLU A 76 -7.40 17.55 -1.88
CA GLU A 76 -6.05 18.09 -1.68
C GLU A 76 -5.10 16.96 -1.23
N LEU A 77 -3.93 16.86 -1.85
CA LEU A 77 -2.94 15.87 -1.44
C LEU A 77 -2.38 16.16 -0.04
N THR A 78 -2.47 17.42 0.42
CA THR A 78 -2.15 17.79 1.80
C THR A 78 -3.06 17.08 2.81
N GLU A 79 -4.32 16.78 2.44
CA GLU A 79 -5.23 16.02 3.29
C GLU A 79 -4.83 14.54 3.37
N ILE A 80 -4.29 13.98 2.27
CA ILE A 80 -3.85 12.56 2.20
C ILE A 80 -2.49 12.39 2.86
N ALA A 81 -1.51 13.17 2.44
CA ALA A 81 -0.11 13.05 2.88
C ALA A 81 0.19 13.78 4.20
N GLU A 82 -0.68 14.71 4.61
CA GLU A 82 -0.46 15.62 5.74
C GLU A 82 0.86 16.41 5.69
N LEU A 83 1.27 16.75 4.47
CA LEU A 83 2.49 17.50 4.20
C LEU A 83 2.19 18.70 3.29
N ASP A 84 2.63 19.89 3.72
CA ASP A 84 2.48 21.11 2.93
C ASP A 84 3.28 21.09 1.61
N GLN A 85 4.27 20.22 1.51
CA GLN A 85 5.13 20.05 0.32
C GLN A 85 4.36 19.62 -0.94
N THR A 86 3.12 19.19 -0.83
CA THR A 86 2.26 18.82 -1.95
C THR A 86 1.58 20.02 -2.62
N LYS A 87 1.49 21.17 -1.94
CA LYS A 87 0.81 22.38 -2.43
C LYS A 87 1.46 22.94 -3.69
N GLY A 88 0.64 23.28 -4.67
CA GLY A 88 1.07 23.93 -5.90
C GLY A 88 1.92 23.07 -6.82
N ARG A 89 2.04 21.76 -6.53
CA ARG A 89 2.79 20.81 -7.35
C ARG A 89 1.86 19.99 -8.23
N SER A 90 2.42 19.44 -9.30
CA SER A 90 1.71 18.54 -10.22
C SER A 90 2.48 17.22 -10.34
N GLY A 91 1.79 16.20 -10.84
CA GLY A 91 2.36 14.87 -11.01
C GLY A 91 1.30 13.77 -10.97
N TRP A 92 1.66 12.65 -10.34
CA TRP A 92 0.81 11.45 -10.30
C TRP A 92 0.71 10.86 -8.91
N ILE A 93 -0.45 10.27 -8.61
CA ILE A 93 -0.65 9.41 -7.46
C ILE A 93 -1.07 8.02 -7.92
N ILE A 94 -0.43 6.99 -7.38
CA ILE A 94 -0.77 5.58 -7.61
C ILE A 94 -1.01 4.91 -6.26
N GLY A 95 -2.13 4.17 -6.14
CA GLY A 95 -2.50 3.44 -4.93
C GLY A 95 -2.39 1.93 -5.12
N MET A 96 -1.84 1.24 -4.12
CA MET A 96 -1.73 -0.21 -4.06
C MET A 96 -2.44 -0.73 -2.80
N TYR A 97 -3.48 -1.53 -2.99
CA TYR A 97 -4.20 -2.19 -1.90
C TYR A 97 -3.54 -3.53 -1.56
N MET A 98 -3.18 -3.71 -0.29
CA MET A 98 -2.51 -4.89 0.23
C MET A 98 -3.51 -5.81 0.92
N SER A 99 -3.67 -7.02 0.40
CA SER A 99 -4.47 -8.05 1.05
C SER A 99 -3.67 -8.73 2.19
N PRO A 100 -4.31 -9.44 3.15
CA PRO A 100 -3.59 -10.18 4.18
C PRO A 100 -2.66 -11.30 3.66
N PHE A 101 -2.69 -11.59 2.37
CA PHE A 101 -1.81 -12.56 1.72
C PHE A 101 -0.54 -11.93 1.14
N ASP A 102 -0.50 -10.60 1.05
CA ASP A 102 0.64 -9.84 0.54
C ASP A 102 1.74 -9.68 1.60
N VAL A 103 2.94 -9.28 1.21
CA VAL A 103 4.01 -8.88 2.13
C VAL A 103 3.71 -7.47 2.60
N HIS A 104 3.85 -7.21 3.91
CA HIS A 104 3.47 -5.94 4.51
C HIS A 104 4.65 -5.04 4.86
N PHE A 105 5.87 -5.41 4.49
CA PHE A 105 6.98 -4.47 4.43
C PHE A 105 6.80 -3.52 3.25
N ASN A 106 7.11 -2.25 3.47
CA ASN A 106 7.11 -1.21 2.46
C ASN A 106 8.54 -0.77 2.17
N TYR A 107 8.79 -0.38 0.92
CA TYR A 107 10.13 -0.20 0.39
C TYR A 107 10.30 1.15 -0.31
N ALA A 108 11.52 1.68 -0.33
CA ALA A 108 11.88 2.88 -1.07
C ALA A 108 11.74 2.67 -2.58
N PRO A 109 10.88 3.43 -3.26
CA PRO A 109 10.65 3.30 -4.71
C PRO A 109 11.79 3.86 -5.56
N VAL A 110 12.58 4.76 -5.00
CA VAL A 110 13.76 5.40 -5.58
C VAL A 110 14.85 5.54 -4.52
N ALA A 111 16.08 5.78 -4.94
CA ALA A 111 17.16 6.17 -4.04
C ALA A 111 17.06 7.66 -3.70
N GLY A 112 17.48 8.04 -2.50
CA GLY A 112 17.50 9.43 -2.05
C GLY A 112 17.55 9.55 -0.53
N THR A 113 17.38 10.77 -0.04
CA THR A 113 17.36 11.09 1.39
C THR A 113 15.91 11.28 1.84
N VAL A 114 15.57 10.77 3.01
CA VAL A 114 14.29 11.09 3.67
C VAL A 114 14.35 12.53 4.17
N THR A 115 13.62 13.42 3.51
CA THR A 115 13.63 14.87 3.82
C THR A 115 12.48 15.31 4.70
N ALA A 116 11.45 14.49 4.81
CA ALA A 116 10.35 14.71 5.75
C ALA A 116 9.67 13.38 6.08
N GLN A 117 9.19 13.28 7.31
CA GLN A 117 8.38 12.17 7.77
C GLN A 117 7.24 12.70 8.63
N ARG A 118 6.03 12.20 8.39
CA ARG A 118 4.86 12.54 9.18
C ARG A 118 4.07 11.30 9.55
N TYR A 119 4.03 10.98 10.83
CA TYR A 119 3.15 9.95 11.38
C TYR A 119 1.91 10.58 12.00
N THR A 120 0.74 10.11 11.59
CA THR A 120 -0.55 10.57 12.13
C THR A 120 -1.29 9.38 12.71
N LYS A 121 -1.54 9.48 14.00
CA LYS A 121 -2.33 8.47 14.72
C LYS A 121 -3.82 8.77 14.56
N ALA A 122 -4.60 7.76 14.19
CA ALA A 122 -6.06 7.85 14.24
C ALA A 122 -6.60 7.39 15.59
N ASP A 123 -7.73 7.96 16.02
CA ASP A 123 -8.46 7.48 17.19
C ASP A 123 -9.16 6.14 16.90
N ALA A 124 -9.65 5.98 15.67
CA ALA A 124 -10.21 4.74 15.16
C ALA A 124 -10.02 4.68 13.64
N ASN A 125 -9.48 3.56 13.14
CA ASN A 125 -9.35 3.35 11.72
C ASN A 125 -10.68 2.89 11.10
N LEU A 126 -11.04 3.46 9.96
CA LEU A 126 -12.16 3.03 9.14
C LEU A 126 -11.79 1.79 8.31
N PRO A 127 -12.75 0.92 7.98
CA PRO A 127 -12.50 -0.17 7.04
C PRO A 127 -12.21 0.38 5.66
N MET A 128 -11.15 -0.11 5.02
CA MET A 128 -10.80 0.27 3.64
C MET A 128 -11.75 -0.36 2.62
N VAL A 129 -12.24 -1.56 2.92
CA VAL A 129 -13.13 -2.33 2.05
C VAL A 129 -14.21 -3.02 2.89
N ASP A 130 -15.38 -3.24 2.30
CA ASP A 130 -16.39 -4.12 2.87
C ASP A 130 -16.07 -5.60 2.58
N LEU A 131 -16.89 -6.52 3.08
CA LEU A 131 -16.67 -7.96 2.89
C LEU A 131 -16.74 -8.37 1.41
N SER A 132 -17.64 -7.77 0.63
CA SER A 132 -17.80 -8.09 -0.79
C SER A 132 -16.62 -7.57 -1.62
N GLU A 133 -16.17 -6.38 -1.33
CA GLU A 133 -14.98 -5.75 -1.91
C GLU A 133 -13.71 -6.53 -1.55
N TYR A 134 -13.60 -6.97 -0.28
CA TYR A 134 -12.50 -7.82 0.16
C TYR A 134 -12.43 -9.13 -0.63
N ILE A 135 -13.56 -9.82 -0.79
CA ILE A 135 -13.63 -11.04 -1.61
C ILE A 135 -13.24 -10.76 -3.06
N ARG A 136 -13.72 -9.65 -3.62
CA ARG A 136 -13.38 -9.24 -5.01
C ARG A 136 -11.89 -9.05 -5.20
N ILE A 137 -11.23 -8.32 -4.31
CA ILE A 137 -9.80 -8.02 -4.44
C ILE A 137 -8.95 -9.24 -4.07
N ALA A 138 -9.15 -9.80 -2.88
CA ALA A 138 -8.26 -10.82 -2.32
C ALA A 138 -8.35 -12.17 -3.04
N PHE A 139 -9.56 -12.58 -3.45
CA PHE A 139 -9.78 -13.90 -4.04
C PHE A 139 -10.08 -13.87 -5.54
N LEU A 140 -10.86 -12.90 -6.02
CA LEU A 140 -11.23 -12.81 -7.43
C LEU A 140 -10.26 -11.96 -8.27
N ARG A 141 -9.31 -11.28 -7.61
CA ARG A 141 -8.35 -10.38 -8.26
C ARG A 141 -9.03 -9.31 -9.13
N ARG A 142 -10.18 -8.78 -8.66
CA ARG A 142 -10.96 -7.74 -9.33
C ARG A 142 -10.97 -6.47 -8.49
N PRO A 143 -9.95 -5.60 -8.60
CA PRO A 143 -9.89 -4.35 -7.87
C PRO A 143 -10.97 -3.39 -8.32
N PHE A 144 -11.18 -2.35 -7.54
CA PHE A 144 -12.02 -1.20 -7.85
C PHE A 144 -11.29 0.07 -7.41
N ASP A 145 -11.61 1.19 -8.05
CA ASP A 145 -11.06 2.49 -7.67
C ASP A 145 -11.63 2.92 -6.31
N ASN A 146 -10.78 2.92 -5.29
CA ASN A 146 -11.10 3.34 -3.93
C ASN A 146 -10.56 4.74 -3.60
N PHE A 147 -10.04 5.49 -4.59
CA PHE A 147 -9.52 6.83 -4.38
C PHE A 147 -10.55 7.74 -3.70
N ALA A 148 -10.07 8.59 -2.81
CA ALA A 148 -10.88 9.54 -2.03
C ALA A 148 -11.93 8.89 -1.11
N ALA A 149 -11.77 7.62 -0.75
CA ALA A 149 -12.52 7.02 0.35
C ALA A 149 -12.11 7.66 1.69
N ALA A 150 -13.03 7.69 2.66
CA ALA A 150 -12.82 8.37 3.94
C ALA A 150 -11.57 7.87 4.70
N PHE A 151 -11.18 6.62 4.54
CA PHE A 151 -9.99 6.07 5.19
C PHE A 151 -8.69 6.77 4.80
N HIS A 152 -8.59 7.37 3.61
CA HIS A 152 -7.42 8.16 3.21
C HIS A 152 -7.19 9.39 4.09
N LEU A 153 -8.26 9.89 4.70
CA LEU A 153 -8.25 11.13 5.48
C LEU A 153 -8.30 10.89 6.99
N GLU A 154 -8.84 9.74 7.40
CA GLU A 154 -9.17 9.48 8.81
C GLU A 154 -8.31 8.39 9.44
N ASN A 155 -7.73 7.47 8.66
CA ASN A 155 -6.96 6.37 9.20
C ASN A 155 -5.54 6.77 9.60
N GLU A 156 -4.98 5.98 10.52
CA GLU A 156 -3.57 6.01 10.87
C GLU A 156 -2.71 5.90 9.62
N ARG A 157 -1.74 6.80 9.47
CA ARG A 157 -0.85 6.83 8.32
C ARG A 157 0.54 7.35 8.65
N ASN A 158 1.51 6.95 7.85
CA ASN A 158 2.87 7.44 7.88
C ASN A 158 3.25 7.88 6.47
N THR A 159 3.66 9.12 6.32
CA THR A 159 4.14 9.68 5.06
C THR A 159 5.64 9.88 5.13
N VAL A 160 6.35 9.37 4.13
CA VAL A 160 7.80 9.51 3.98
C VAL A 160 8.08 10.21 2.65
N VAL A 161 8.80 11.33 2.69
CA VAL A 161 9.24 12.06 1.48
C VAL A 161 10.69 11.73 1.20
N ILE A 162 10.96 11.26 -0.01
CA ILE A 162 12.29 10.91 -0.49
C ILE A 162 12.67 11.90 -1.59
N GLN A 163 13.84 12.55 -1.44
CA GLN A 163 14.39 13.52 -2.38
C GLN A 163 15.85 13.22 -2.70
N GLY A 164 16.30 13.65 -3.84
CA GLY A 164 17.69 13.48 -4.26
C GLY A 164 17.89 12.28 -5.20
N GLY A 165 19.16 11.85 -5.36
CA GLY A 165 19.49 10.72 -6.24
C GLY A 165 19.25 10.96 -7.73
N GLY A 166 18.88 12.18 -8.15
CA GLY A 166 18.51 12.50 -9.53
C GLY A 166 17.08 12.08 -9.90
N ALA A 167 16.34 11.46 -8.98
CA ALA A 167 14.93 11.10 -9.13
C ALA A 167 14.01 12.31 -8.86
N PRO A 168 12.76 12.29 -9.36
CA PRO A 168 11.74 13.22 -8.88
C PRO A 168 11.48 13.02 -7.41
N ASP A 169 11.05 14.06 -6.71
CA ASP A 169 10.59 13.91 -5.34
C ASP A 169 9.42 12.95 -5.27
N ILE A 170 9.43 12.06 -4.30
CA ILE A 170 8.37 11.07 -4.10
C ILE A 170 7.93 11.09 -2.63
N ALA A 171 6.61 11.08 -2.41
CA ALA A 171 6.05 10.80 -1.11
C ALA A 171 5.38 9.42 -1.11
N VAL A 172 5.73 8.57 -0.15
CA VAL A 172 5.10 7.28 0.10
C VAL A 172 4.21 7.42 1.32
N VAL A 173 2.91 7.15 1.16
CA VAL A 173 1.91 7.23 2.23
C VAL A 173 1.46 5.82 2.58
N GLU A 174 1.88 5.34 3.73
CA GLU A 174 1.47 4.06 4.32
C GLU A 174 0.19 4.29 5.11
N ILE A 175 -0.90 3.61 4.76
CA ILE A 175 -2.22 3.80 5.38
C ILE A 175 -2.68 2.48 6.00
N ALA A 176 -3.06 2.52 7.27
CA ALA A 176 -3.51 1.36 8.03
C ALA A 176 -5.02 1.12 7.89
N ASP A 177 -5.46 -0.16 7.84
CA ASP A 177 -6.87 -0.55 7.90
C ASP A 177 -7.37 -0.62 9.36
N LYS A 178 -8.69 -0.75 9.56
CA LYS A 178 -9.34 -0.76 10.88
C LYS A 178 -8.79 -1.81 11.86
N PHE A 179 -8.19 -2.88 11.37
CA PHE A 179 -7.61 -3.94 12.19
C PHE A 179 -6.15 -3.72 12.54
N VAL A 180 -5.57 -2.61 12.14
CA VAL A 180 -4.18 -2.26 12.38
C VAL A 180 -4.08 -1.39 13.61
N ASN A 181 -3.13 -1.70 14.49
CA ASN A 181 -2.90 -0.94 15.71
C ASN A 181 -1.85 0.16 15.50
N LYS A 182 -0.93 -0.04 14.57
CA LYS A 182 0.11 0.93 14.21
C LYS A 182 0.95 0.47 13.03
N ILE A 183 1.60 1.42 12.43
CA ILE A 183 2.65 1.26 11.42
C ILE A 183 3.99 1.25 12.16
N ASP A 184 4.80 0.21 11.97
CA ASP A 184 6.18 0.20 12.45
C ASP A 184 7.04 0.98 11.46
N ILE A 185 7.61 2.08 11.90
CA ILE A 185 8.44 2.99 11.11
C ILE A 185 9.86 2.46 11.11
N LEU A 186 10.47 2.28 9.93
CA LEU A 186 11.83 1.79 9.77
C LEU A 186 12.78 2.81 9.15
N ALA A 187 12.26 3.77 8.38
CA ALA A 187 13.03 4.87 7.83
C ALA A 187 12.67 6.18 8.52
N HIS A 188 13.66 7.02 8.78
CA HIS A 188 13.51 8.27 9.53
C HIS A 188 14.10 9.44 8.74
N GLU A 189 13.68 10.64 9.07
CA GLU A 189 14.21 11.87 8.48
C GLU A 189 15.73 11.94 8.62
N GLY A 190 16.41 12.20 7.51
CA GLY A 190 17.86 12.20 7.38
C GLY A 190 18.48 10.88 6.89
N ASP A 191 17.72 9.80 6.82
CA ASP A 191 18.23 8.51 6.31
C ASP A 191 18.49 8.57 4.82
N GLU A 192 19.64 8.03 4.39
CA GLU A 192 19.99 7.79 3.00
C GLU A 192 19.48 6.42 2.56
N LEU A 193 18.59 6.39 1.59
CA LEU A 193 17.93 5.17 1.12
C LEU A 193 18.42 4.76 -0.28
N LYS A 194 18.56 3.46 -0.46
CA LYS A 194 18.68 2.82 -1.77
C LYS A 194 17.30 2.31 -2.21
N ILE A 195 17.14 2.09 -3.50
CA ILE A 195 15.93 1.41 -4.03
C ILE A 195 15.77 0.07 -3.32
N GLY A 196 14.57 -0.17 -2.78
CA GLY A 196 14.25 -1.41 -2.08
C GLY A 196 14.63 -1.44 -0.60
N ASP A 197 15.22 -0.38 -0.04
CA ASP A 197 15.38 -0.26 1.41
C ASP A 197 14.00 -0.13 2.08
N LYS A 198 13.86 -0.67 3.29
CA LYS A 198 12.58 -0.72 3.98
C LYS A 198 12.20 0.64 4.56
N LEU A 199 10.98 1.08 4.30
CA LEU A 199 10.38 2.28 4.85
C LEU A 199 9.62 2.00 6.13
N GLY A 200 8.83 0.93 6.15
CA GLY A 200 7.98 0.57 7.27
C GLY A 200 7.42 -0.84 7.15
N PHE A 201 6.59 -1.19 8.13
CA PHE A 201 5.82 -2.42 8.17
C PHE A 201 4.42 -2.14 8.68
N ILE A 202 3.39 -2.41 7.87
CA ILE A 202 2.00 -2.17 8.24
C ILE A 202 1.37 -3.47 8.75
N LYS A 203 0.93 -3.48 10.01
CA LYS A 203 0.33 -4.67 10.64
C LYS A 203 -1.13 -4.82 10.23
N ARG A 204 -1.43 -5.75 9.34
CA ARG A 204 -2.76 -6.15 8.81
C ARG A 204 -3.44 -5.12 7.92
N GLY A 205 -3.86 -5.57 6.73
CA GLY A 205 -4.69 -4.85 5.77
C GLY A 205 -4.27 -3.40 5.60
N SER A 206 -3.95 -2.99 4.42
CA SER A 206 -3.34 -1.70 4.24
C SER A 206 -3.41 -1.23 2.80
N GLN A 207 -3.12 0.02 2.62
CA GLN A 207 -2.89 0.63 1.33
C GLN A 207 -1.62 1.46 1.38
N VAL A 208 -0.90 1.47 0.28
CA VAL A 208 0.23 2.36 0.09
C VAL A 208 -0.03 3.22 -1.13
N ASP A 209 0.06 4.53 -0.94
CA ASP A 209 -0.04 5.50 -2.01
C ASP A 209 1.34 6.07 -2.31
N VAL A 210 1.67 6.22 -3.59
CA VAL A 210 2.88 6.90 -4.04
C VAL A 210 2.49 8.16 -4.78
N ILE A 211 2.95 9.30 -4.28
CA ILE A 211 2.81 10.60 -4.90
C ILE A 211 4.14 10.92 -5.58
N ILE A 212 4.13 11.06 -6.90
CA ILE A 212 5.30 11.31 -7.73
C ILE A 212 5.18 12.73 -8.28
N PHE A 213 6.12 13.59 -7.91
CA PHE A 213 6.11 14.99 -8.31
C PHE A 213 6.83 15.18 -9.67
N ALA A 214 6.35 14.47 -10.68
CA ALA A 214 6.77 14.58 -12.08
C ALA A 214 5.57 14.37 -13.00
N ASP A 215 5.50 15.13 -14.08
CA ASP A 215 4.41 15.04 -15.05
C ASP A 215 4.64 13.93 -16.09
N ASP A 216 5.90 13.76 -16.53
CA ASP A 216 6.28 12.82 -17.57
C ASP A 216 6.71 11.46 -17.00
N ILE A 217 5.73 10.59 -16.82
CA ILE A 217 5.93 9.20 -16.40
C ILE A 217 5.49 8.25 -17.52
N GLU A 218 6.40 7.38 -17.94
CA GLU A 218 6.07 6.24 -18.78
C GLU A 218 5.67 5.07 -17.89
N TRP A 219 4.36 4.84 -17.78
CA TRP A 219 3.81 3.82 -16.90
C TRP A 219 4.06 2.41 -17.43
N ALA A 220 4.65 1.54 -16.61
CA ALA A 220 4.69 0.10 -16.81
C ALA A 220 3.54 -0.60 -16.04
N ALA A 221 3.14 -0.02 -14.91
CA ALA A 221 2.03 -0.53 -14.10
C ALA A 221 0.67 -0.17 -14.71
N GLN A 222 -0.32 -1.03 -14.47
CA GLN A 222 -1.70 -0.85 -14.94
C GLN A 222 -2.68 -1.07 -13.78
N PHE A 223 -3.86 -0.44 -13.88
CA PHE A 223 -4.97 -0.71 -12.96
C PHE A 223 -5.26 -2.22 -12.89
N GLY A 224 -5.37 -2.74 -11.68
CA GLY A 224 -5.62 -4.15 -11.41
C GLY A 224 -4.40 -5.06 -11.41
N GLN A 225 -3.25 -4.56 -11.80
CA GLN A 225 -2.03 -5.35 -11.77
C GLN A 225 -1.60 -5.65 -10.32
N GLN A 226 -1.15 -6.88 -10.07
CA GLN A 226 -0.44 -7.23 -8.85
C GLN A 226 0.98 -6.70 -8.94
N THR A 227 1.42 -5.97 -7.91
CA THR A 227 2.79 -5.50 -7.74
C THR A 227 3.46 -6.21 -6.58
N TYR A 228 4.79 -6.21 -6.57
CA TYR A 228 5.63 -6.75 -5.51
C TYR A 228 6.61 -5.65 -5.06
N GLY A 229 6.52 -5.31 -3.79
CA GLY A 229 7.33 -4.24 -3.18
C GLY A 229 8.83 -4.51 -3.28
N GLY A 230 9.60 -3.48 -3.58
CA GLY A 230 11.04 -3.60 -3.82
C GLY A 230 11.44 -4.36 -5.09
N GLN A 231 10.47 -4.75 -5.95
CA GLN A 231 10.71 -5.57 -7.13
C GLN A 231 10.07 -5.02 -8.39
N THR A 232 8.73 -4.87 -8.43
CA THR A 232 8.00 -4.53 -9.65
C THR A 232 8.23 -3.08 -10.06
N VAL A 233 8.50 -2.85 -11.35
CA VAL A 233 8.60 -1.50 -11.92
C VAL A 233 7.21 -0.92 -12.09
N LEU A 234 6.96 0.25 -11.50
CA LEU A 234 5.73 1.03 -11.70
C LEU A 234 5.79 1.86 -12.97
N GLY A 235 6.93 2.43 -13.29
CA GLY A 235 7.15 3.27 -14.45
C GLY A 235 8.54 3.85 -14.48
N TYR A 236 8.77 4.75 -15.45
CA TYR A 236 10.03 5.43 -15.67
C TYR A 236 9.76 6.93 -15.81
N TRP A 237 10.51 7.76 -15.08
CA TRP A 237 10.47 9.21 -15.31
C TRP A 237 11.35 9.60 -16.50
N LYS A 238 11.00 10.71 -17.16
CA LYS A 238 11.72 11.27 -18.32
C LYS A 238 12.46 12.54 -17.96
#